data_376963e00ce393cc7994cbd38a7cf087
#
_entry.id   376963e00ce393cc7994cbd38a7cf087
#
_cell.length_a   1.000
_cell.length_b   1.000
_cell.length_c   1.000
_cell.angle_alpha   90.00
_cell.angle_beta   90.00
_cell.angle_gamma   90.00
#
_symmetry.space_group_name_H-M   'P 1'
#
loop_
_entity.id
_entity.type
_entity.pdbx_description
1 polymer ?
#
loop_
_entity_poly.entity_id
_entity_poly.type
_entity_poly.pdbx_seq_one_letter_code
_entity_poly.pdbx_strand_id
1 'polypeptide(L)'
;MAGTYKIMIADDFPILREDLAEVIREQPDMEVVGEASTGKEIVALAESMDYDLILIEMETMNAGITATEMIRDKNPQAKIIFLTAHELREIIITAMGAGALDYIVKGCSDEEILYHIRCALEGHPVMQGQIQQTVMQEYARLQKSEQSLLFFINNISRLTASEREIIRLLLEGRKVHEIAGIRCVENSTIKTQIKSLLG
;
A
#
# COMPACT_ATOMS: atom_id res chain seq x y z
N MET A 1 -28.64 21.20 11.90
CA MET A 1 -28.81 20.48 10.63
C MET A 1 -27.46 19.81 10.36
N ALA A 2 -27.40 18.50 10.20
CA ALA A 2 -26.17 17.84 9.74
C ALA A 2 -25.86 18.40 8.36
N GLY A 3 -24.62 18.82 8.13
CA GLY A 3 -24.19 19.32 6.83
C GLY A 3 -24.23 18.17 5.80
N THR A 4 -24.36 18.53 4.52
CA THR A 4 -24.28 17.59 3.40
C THR A 4 -22.82 17.23 3.17
N TYR A 5 -22.49 15.95 3.07
CA TYR A 5 -21.13 15.48 2.80
C TYR A 5 -20.74 15.71 1.34
N LYS A 6 -19.56 16.28 1.13
CA LYS A 6 -19.01 16.63 -0.18
C LYS A 6 -18.17 15.50 -0.74
N ILE A 7 -18.63 14.89 -1.82
CA ILE A 7 -17.99 13.74 -2.46
C ILE A 7 -17.37 14.17 -3.78
N MET A 8 -16.13 13.76 -4.02
CA MET A 8 -15.48 13.82 -5.33
C MET A 8 -15.39 12.43 -5.93
N ILE A 9 -15.49 12.36 -7.27
CA ILE A 9 -15.44 11.11 -8.02
C ILE A 9 -14.36 11.23 -9.10
N ALA A 10 -13.50 10.25 -9.18
CA ALA A 10 -12.52 10.09 -10.25
C ALA A 10 -12.73 8.74 -10.93
N ASP A 11 -13.16 8.75 -12.18
CA ASP A 11 -13.37 7.56 -13.01
C ASP A 11 -13.10 7.93 -14.48
N ASP A 12 -12.27 7.18 -15.18
CA ASP A 12 -11.92 7.43 -16.58
C ASP A 12 -13.01 6.99 -17.58
N PHE A 13 -14.02 6.24 -17.13
CA PHE A 13 -15.21 5.89 -17.92
C PHE A 13 -16.36 6.86 -17.64
N PRO A 14 -16.72 7.75 -18.60
CA PRO A 14 -17.75 8.78 -18.37
C PRO A 14 -19.10 8.23 -17.93
N ILE A 15 -19.52 7.09 -18.49
CA ILE A 15 -20.84 6.49 -18.18
C ILE A 15 -20.84 5.97 -16.74
N LEU A 16 -19.80 5.25 -16.31
CA LEU A 16 -19.71 4.72 -14.94
C LEU A 16 -19.58 5.84 -13.90
N ARG A 17 -18.84 6.90 -14.25
CA ARG A 17 -18.72 8.09 -13.40
C ARG A 17 -20.08 8.78 -13.19
N GLU A 18 -20.87 8.94 -14.27
CA GLU A 18 -22.20 9.54 -14.17
C GLU A 18 -23.17 8.66 -13.39
N ASP A 19 -23.20 7.33 -13.63
CA ASP A 19 -24.03 6.39 -12.88
C ASP A 19 -23.74 6.49 -11.36
N LEU A 20 -22.46 6.48 -10.98
CA LEU A 20 -22.05 6.63 -9.59
C LEU A 20 -22.41 8.01 -9.02
N ALA A 21 -22.27 9.06 -9.82
CA ALA A 21 -22.67 10.41 -9.43
C ALA A 21 -24.19 10.53 -9.21
N GLU A 22 -25.02 9.88 -10.05
CA GLU A 22 -26.47 9.82 -9.87
C GLU A 22 -26.83 9.11 -8.55
N VAL A 23 -26.25 7.94 -8.27
CA VAL A 23 -26.46 7.20 -7.02
C VAL A 23 -26.17 8.05 -5.79
N ILE A 24 -25.08 8.84 -5.83
CA ILE A 24 -24.71 9.73 -4.72
C ILE A 24 -25.65 10.96 -4.63
N ARG A 25 -26.00 11.58 -5.75
CA ARG A 25 -26.89 12.75 -5.79
C ARG A 25 -28.32 12.43 -5.31
N GLU A 26 -28.76 11.18 -5.42
CA GLU A 26 -30.06 10.74 -4.86
C GLU A 26 -30.07 10.69 -3.33
N GLN A 27 -28.90 10.78 -2.68
CA GLN A 27 -28.81 10.73 -1.22
C GLN A 27 -29.03 12.12 -0.61
N PRO A 28 -29.91 12.25 0.40
CA PRO A 28 -30.21 13.56 1.01
C PRO A 28 -29.06 14.12 1.86
N ASP A 29 -28.08 13.28 2.20
CA ASP A 29 -26.96 13.59 3.08
C ASP A 29 -25.63 13.77 2.32
N MET A 30 -25.62 13.68 0.98
CA MET A 30 -24.43 13.75 0.16
C MET A 30 -24.60 14.67 -1.05
N GLU A 31 -23.52 15.26 -1.53
CA GLU A 31 -23.45 16.00 -2.79
C GLU A 31 -22.16 15.70 -3.55
N VAL A 32 -22.23 15.60 -4.87
CA VAL A 32 -21.06 15.49 -5.73
C VAL A 32 -20.54 16.89 -6.04
N VAL A 33 -19.35 17.22 -5.51
CA VAL A 33 -18.74 18.55 -5.65
C VAL A 33 -17.67 18.61 -6.73
N GLY A 34 -17.19 17.46 -7.20
CA GLY A 34 -16.17 17.41 -8.25
C GLY A 34 -16.13 16.05 -8.94
N GLU A 35 -15.92 16.09 -10.25
CA GLU A 35 -15.76 14.92 -11.09
C GLU A 35 -14.47 15.04 -11.89
N ALA A 36 -13.72 13.97 -12.02
CA ALA A 36 -12.46 13.91 -12.74
C ALA A 36 -12.41 12.67 -13.63
N SER A 37 -11.77 12.78 -14.78
CA SER A 37 -11.50 11.68 -15.70
C SER A 37 -10.06 11.19 -15.63
N THR A 38 -9.20 11.89 -14.89
CA THR A 38 -7.77 11.56 -14.76
C THR A 38 -7.26 11.80 -13.34
N GLY A 39 -6.17 11.09 -12.97
CA GLY A 39 -5.49 11.30 -11.68
C GLY A 39 -4.99 12.73 -11.49
N LYS A 40 -4.58 13.42 -12.56
CA LYS A 40 -4.15 14.83 -12.49
C LYS A 40 -5.31 15.78 -12.18
N GLU A 41 -6.48 15.53 -12.79
CA GLU A 41 -7.67 16.34 -12.56
C GLU A 41 -8.14 16.21 -11.11
N ILE A 42 -8.23 14.98 -10.57
CA ILE A 42 -8.69 14.80 -9.18
C ILE A 42 -7.72 15.44 -8.18
N VAL A 43 -6.40 15.38 -8.42
CA VAL A 43 -5.41 16.08 -7.59
C VAL A 43 -5.65 17.59 -7.62
N ALA A 44 -5.87 18.19 -8.81
CA ALA A 44 -6.13 19.62 -8.96
C ALA A 44 -7.44 20.05 -8.28
N LEU A 45 -8.49 19.22 -8.38
CA LEU A 45 -9.75 19.47 -7.68
C LEU A 45 -9.58 19.41 -6.16
N ALA A 46 -8.89 18.41 -5.65
CA ALA A 46 -8.62 18.23 -4.22
C ALA A 46 -7.77 19.37 -3.62
N GLU A 47 -6.98 20.07 -4.44
CA GLU A 47 -6.24 21.27 -4.03
C GLU A 47 -7.07 22.56 -4.02
N SER A 48 -8.11 22.62 -4.82
CA SER A 48 -8.88 23.87 -5.07
C SER A 48 -10.27 23.90 -4.44
N MET A 49 -10.77 22.76 -3.97
CA MET A 49 -12.13 22.64 -3.46
C MET A 49 -12.16 21.91 -2.12
N ASP A 50 -13.17 22.24 -1.30
CA ASP A 50 -13.46 21.47 -0.08
C ASP A 50 -14.18 20.17 -0.42
N TYR A 51 -13.75 19.09 0.23
CA TYR A 51 -14.35 17.77 0.12
C TYR A 51 -14.24 16.99 1.43
N ASP A 52 -15.12 16.01 1.61
CA ASP A 52 -15.10 15.10 2.76
C ASP A 52 -14.57 13.72 2.40
N LEU A 53 -14.77 13.28 1.13
CA LEU A 53 -14.33 11.98 0.65
C LEU A 53 -14.12 11.99 -0.87
N ILE A 54 -13.16 11.20 -1.33
CA ILE A 54 -12.89 10.96 -2.76
C ILE A 54 -13.11 9.48 -3.07
N LEU A 55 -13.90 9.19 -4.10
CA LEU A 55 -13.98 7.87 -4.72
C LEU A 55 -13.06 7.84 -5.92
N ILE A 56 -12.20 6.84 -6.00
CA ILE A 56 -11.26 6.66 -7.12
C ILE A 56 -11.51 5.32 -7.79
N GLU A 57 -11.82 5.38 -9.07
CA GLU A 57 -11.80 4.27 -9.99
C GLU A 57 -11.04 4.68 -11.24
N MET A 58 -9.99 3.94 -11.55
CA MET A 58 -9.20 4.18 -12.76
C MET A 58 -8.76 2.86 -13.36
N GLU A 59 -8.96 2.70 -14.66
CA GLU A 59 -8.49 1.52 -15.42
C GLU A 59 -6.97 1.36 -15.27
N THR A 60 -6.23 2.47 -15.29
CA THR A 60 -4.80 2.50 -14.99
C THR A 60 -4.60 2.70 -13.48
N MET A 61 -4.57 1.62 -12.71
CA MET A 61 -4.40 1.65 -11.25
C MET A 61 -3.24 2.53 -10.78
N ASN A 62 -2.13 2.58 -11.52
CA ASN A 62 -1.02 3.46 -11.19
C ASN A 62 -1.41 4.93 -11.14
N ALA A 63 -2.35 5.38 -12.00
CA ALA A 63 -2.82 6.77 -11.97
C ALA A 63 -3.61 7.08 -10.71
N GLY A 64 -4.49 6.16 -10.27
CA GLY A 64 -5.25 6.29 -9.02
C GLY A 64 -4.36 6.25 -7.78
N ILE A 65 -3.39 5.32 -7.74
CA ILE A 65 -2.41 5.21 -6.65
C ILE A 65 -1.57 6.48 -6.54
N THR A 66 -0.98 6.96 -7.66
CA THR A 66 -0.18 8.20 -7.67
C THR A 66 -1.01 9.42 -7.24
N ALA A 67 -2.26 9.51 -7.70
CA ALA A 67 -3.16 10.59 -7.27
C ALA A 67 -3.41 10.53 -5.75
N THR A 68 -3.64 9.33 -5.21
CA THR A 68 -3.82 9.11 -3.77
C THR A 68 -2.59 9.56 -2.97
N GLU A 69 -1.39 9.16 -3.37
CA GLU A 69 -0.14 9.58 -2.74
C GLU A 69 0.00 11.10 -2.73
N MET A 70 -0.19 11.76 -3.89
CA MET A 70 -0.09 13.21 -4.02
C MET A 70 -1.11 13.96 -3.14
N ILE A 71 -2.35 13.47 -3.07
CA ILE A 71 -3.40 14.06 -2.23
C ILE A 71 -3.06 13.86 -0.75
N ARG A 72 -2.63 12.67 -0.36
CA ARG A 72 -2.27 12.32 1.03
C ARG A 72 -1.03 13.05 1.51
N ASP A 73 -0.06 13.33 0.65
CA ASP A 73 1.13 14.13 0.99
C ASP A 73 0.75 15.57 1.39
N LYS A 74 -0.27 16.14 0.73
CA LYS A 74 -0.77 17.49 1.02
C LYS A 74 -1.81 17.52 2.14
N ASN A 75 -2.70 16.54 2.15
CA ASN A 75 -3.74 16.38 3.17
C ASN A 75 -3.70 14.97 3.77
N PRO A 76 -2.90 14.74 4.84
CA PRO A 76 -2.81 13.45 5.51
C PRO A 76 -4.13 12.90 6.07
N GLN A 77 -5.18 13.72 6.16
CA GLN A 77 -6.50 13.30 6.65
C GLN A 77 -7.50 13.05 5.52
N ALA A 78 -7.09 13.17 4.25
CA ALA A 78 -7.96 12.91 3.12
C ALA A 78 -8.53 11.48 3.18
N LYS A 79 -9.85 11.36 3.04
CA LYS A 79 -10.56 10.08 2.99
C LYS A 79 -10.69 9.68 1.53
N ILE A 80 -10.04 8.59 1.16
CA ILE A 80 -9.99 8.10 -0.22
C ILE A 80 -10.41 6.64 -0.22
N ILE A 81 -11.39 6.30 -1.04
CA ILE A 81 -11.88 4.93 -1.26
C ILE A 81 -11.62 4.55 -2.72
N PHE A 82 -11.03 3.38 -2.94
CA PHE A 82 -10.98 2.76 -4.26
C PHE A 82 -12.25 1.95 -4.51
N LEU A 83 -12.88 2.19 -5.67
CA LEU A 83 -14.01 1.41 -6.17
C LEU A 83 -13.62 0.85 -7.54
N THR A 84 -13.19 -0.41 -7.62
CA THR A 84 -12.55 -0.96 -8.81
C THR A 84 -12.83 -2.44 -9.03
N ALA A 85 -12.73 -2.90 -10.27
CA ALA A 85 -12.85 -4.32 -10.60
C ALA A 85 -11.57 -5.15 -10.33
N HIS A 86 -10.48 -4.52 -9.92
CA HIS A 86 -9.21 -5.21 -9.69
C HIS A 86 -9.19 -5.89 -8.31
N GLU A 87 -8.94 -7.20 -8.28
CA GLU A 87 -8.84 -8.01 -7.05
C GLU A 87 -7.42 -8.54 -6.78
N LEU A 88 -6.43 -8.07 -7.56
CA LEU A 88 -5.06 -8.55 -7.39
C LEU A 88 -4.47 -8.06 -6.06
N ARG A 89 -3.89 -9.00 -5.31
CA ARG A 89 -3.27 -8.74 -4.00
C ARG A 89 -2.31 -7.56 -4.02
N GLU A 90 -1.43 -7.51 -5.02
CA GLU A 90 -0.41 -6.47 -5.15
C GLU A 90 -1.03 -5.09 -5.32
N ILE A 91 -2.13 -4.99 -6.06
CA ILE A 91 -2.86 -3.74 -6.29
C ILE A 91 -3.53 -3.27 -5.01
N ILE A 92 -4.22 -4.18 -4.30
CA ILE A 92 -4.85 -3.87 -3.01
C ILE A 92 -3.82 -3.33 -2.02
N ILE A 93 -2.69 -4.05 -1.87
CA ILE A 93 -1.62 -3.67 -0.94
C ILE A 93 -1.04 -2.29 -1.31
N THR A 94 -0.82 -2.03 -2.61
CA THR A 94 -0.25 -0.77 -3.06
C THR A 94 -1.23 0.39 -2.84
N ALA A 95 -2.52 0.22 -3.14
CA ALA A 95 -3.55 1.22 -2.90
C ALA A 95 -3.69 1.56 -1.40
N MET A 96 -3.74 0.53 -0.55
CA MET A 96 -3.80 0.72 0.91
C MET A 96 -2.50 1.35 1.44
N GLY A 97 -1.35 0.97 0.89
CA GLY A 97 -0.04 1.55 1.21
C GLY A 97 0.08 3.03 0.81
N ALA A 98 -0.56 3.44 -0.28
CA ALA A 98 -0.65 4.84 -0.71
C ALA A 98 -1.53 5.70 0.21
N GLY A 99 -2.29 5.07 1.11
CA GLY A 99 -3.12 5.74 2.11
C GLY A 99 -4.62 5.73 1.80
N ALA A 100 -5.09 4.81 0.94
CA ALA A 100 -6.52 4.55 0.80
C ALA A 100 -7.12 4.14 2.15
N LEU A 101 -8.32 4.66 2.44
CA LEU A 101 -9.05 4.35 3.66
C LEU A 101 -9.84 3.05 3.53
N ASP A 102 -10.31 2.76 2.32
CA ASP A 102 -11.07 1.56 2.00
C ASP A 102 -10.85 1.15 0.54
N TYR A 103 -11.20 -0.09 0.24
CA TYR A 103 -11.08 -0.70 -1.09
C TYR A 103 -12.31 -1.57 -1.36
N ILE A 104 -13.13 -1.15 -2.31
CA ILE A 104 -14.38 -1.82 -2.69
C ILE A 104 -14.18 -2.47 -4.06
N VAL A 105 -14.47 -3.77 -4.14
CA VAL A 105 -14.48 -4.49 -5.42
C VAL A 105 -15.83 -4.28 -6.10
N LYS A 106 -15.82 -3.84 -7.36
CA LYS A 106 -17.04 -3.63 -8.17
C LYS A 106 -17.84 -4.94 -8.30
N GLY A 107 -19.15 -4.80 -8.38
CA GLY A 107 -20.12 -5.90 -8.42
C GLY A 107 -20.94 -6.04 -7.13
N CYS A 108 -20.66 -5.21 -6.12
CA CYS A 108 -21.54 -5.01 -4.99
C CYS A 108 -22.73 -4.08 -5.37
N SER A 109 -23.75 -4.02 -4.53
CA SER A 109 -24.90 -3.12 -4.76
C SER A 109 -24.58 -1.67 -4.45
N ASP A 110 -25.38 -0.74 -4.99
CA ASP A 110 -25.25 0.69 -4.68
C ASP A 110 -25.44 0.96 -3.18
N GLU A 111 -26.31 0.22 -2.50
CA GLU A 111 -26.50 0.32 -1.06
C GLU A 111 -25.23 -0.08 -0.30
N GLU A 112 -24.46 -1.05 -0.77
CA GLU A 112 -23.20 -1.45 -0.18
C GLU A 112 -22.14 -0.36 -0.39
N ILE A 113 -22.05 0.23 -1.59
CA ILE A 113 -21.15 1.36 -1.87
C ILE A 113 -21.47 2.53 -0.93
N LEU A 114 -22.75 2.93 -0.85
CA LEU A 114 -23.20 4.00 0.02
C LEU A 114 -22.95 3.72 1.50
N TYR A 115 -23.08 2.46 1.93
CA TYR A 115 -22.75 2.05 3.28
C TYR A 115 -21.26 2.25 3.59
N HIS A 116 -20.36 1.82 2.71
CA HIS A 116 -18.91 2.03 2.84
C HIS A 116 -18.56 3.52 2.92
N ILE A 117 -19.17 4.35 2.04
CA ILE A 117 -18.98 5.80 2.06
C ILE A 117 -19.38 6.39 3.42
N ARG A 118 -20.56 6.06 3.95
CA ARG A 118 -21.04 6.57 5.24
C ARG A 118 -20.13 6.14 6.38
N CYS A 119 -19.78 4.87 6.44
CA CYS A 119 -18.86 4.36 7.46
C CYS A 119 -17.50 5.08 7.43
N ALA A 120 -16.97 5.37 6.23
CA ALA A 120 -15.72 6.11 6.08
C ALA A 120 -15.87 7.56 6.53
N LEU A 121 -16.98 8.22 6.20
CA LEU A 121 -17.28 9.60 6.61
C LEU A 121 -17.41 9.71 8.14
N GLU A 122 -18.02 8.74 8.78
CA GLU A 122 -18.18 8.66 10.23
C GLU A 122 -16.90 8.25 10.99
N GLY A 123 -15.83 7.87 10.25
CA GLY A 123 -14.55 7.46 10.85
C GLY A 123 -14.47 5.98 11.22
N HIS A 124 -15.36 5.15 10.72
CA HIS A 124 -15.43 3.71 10.96
C HIS A 124 -15.37 2.92 9.64
N PRO A 125 -14.29 3.03 8.84
CA PRO A 125 -14.20 2.36 7.55
C PRO A 125 -14.39 0.86 7.70
N VAL A 126 -15.16 0.28 6.79
CA VAL A 126 -15.49 -1.14 6.77
C VAL A 126 -14.83 -1.76 5.55
N MET A 127 -13.79 -2.57 5.77
CA MET A 127 -13.19 -3.33 4.68
C MET A 127 -13.95 -4.62 4.41
N GLN A 128 -14.15 -4.96 3.15
CA GLN A 128 -14.62 -6.29 2.77
C GLN A 128 -13.65 -7.36 3.32
N GLY A 129 -14.19 -8.50 3.78
CA GLY A 129 -13.42 -9.52 4.51
C GLY A 129 -12.18 -10.01 3.77
N GLN A 130 -12.24 -10.14 2.43
CA GLN A 130 -11.11 -10.55 1.59
C GLN A 130 -10.00 -9.46 1.55
N ILE A 131 -10.39 -8.19 1.49
CA ILE A 131 -9.46 -7.06 1.51
C ILE A 131 -8.78 -6.98 2.88
N GLN A 132 -9.56 -7.06 3.95
CA GLN A 132 -9.04 -7.09 5.32
C GLN A 132 -8.02 -8.21 5.52
N GLN A 133 -8.34 -9.43 5.06
CA GLN A 133 -7.43 -10.57 5.14
C GLN A 133 -6.12 -10.32 4.39
N THR A 134 -6.20 -9.76 3.18
CA THR A 134 -5.05 -9.43 2.34
C THR A 134 -4.11 -8.44 3.05
N VAL A 135 -4.67 -7.36 3.60
CA VAL A 135 -3.91 -6.33 4.33
C VAL A 135 -3.27 -6.90 5.60
N MET A 136 -4.00 -7.71 6.38
CA MET A 136 -3.47 -8.32 7.60
C MET A 136 -2.35 -9.33 7.33
N GLN A 137 -2.45 -10.10 6.25
CA GLN A 137 -1.37 -11.01 5.83
C GLN A 137 -0.11 -10.24 5.43
N GLU A 138 -0.25 -9.13 4.72
CA GLU A 138 0.88 -8.29 4.34
C GLU A 138 1.53 -7.62 5.56
N TYR A 139 0.73 -7.11 6.48
CA TYR A 139 1.24 -6.57 7.74
C TYR A 139 2.07 -7.62 8.51
N ALA A 140 1.56 -8.85 8.63
CA ALA A 140 2.28 -9.95 9.29
C ALA A 140 3.59 -10.31 8.55
N ARG A 141 3.61 -10.25 7.21
CA ARG A 141 4.81 -10.47 6.40
C ARG A 141 5.87 -9.39 6.65
N LEU A 142 5.46 -8.12 6.67
CA LEU A 142 6.34 -6.98 6.93
C LEU A 142 6.94 -7.02 8.34
N GLN A 143 6.14 -7.35 9.34
CA GLN A 143 6.60 -7.53 10.73
C GLN A 143 7.70 -8.59 10.84
N LYS A 144 7.52 -9.74 10.19
CA LYS A 144 8.56 -10.79 10.15
C LYS A 144 9.83 -10.33 9.44
N SER A 145 9.68 -9.60 8.34
CA SER A 145 10.81 -9.06 7.58
C SER A 145 11.62 -8.05 8.41
N GLU A 146 10.95 -7.16 9.12
CA GLU A 146 11.58 -6.18 10.01
C GLU A 146 12.34 -6.87 11.15
N GLN A 147 11.71 -7.83 11.82
CA GLN A 147 12.37 -8.62 12.88
C GLN A 147 13.60 -9.36 12.36
N SER A 148 13.52 -9.94 11.17
CA SER A 148 14.64 -10.62 10.53
C SER A 148 15.78 -9.65 10.20
N LEU A 149 15.45 -8.45 9.71
CA LEU A 149 16.43 -7.41 9.42
C LEU A 149 17.13 -6.92 10.70
N LEU A 150 16.37 -6.64 11.77
CA LEU A 150 16.91 -6.23 13.06
C LEU A 150 17.81 -7.30 13.67
N PHE A 151 17.38 -8.58 13.59
CA PHE A 151 18.22 -9.71 14.01
C PHE A 151 19.53 -9.77 13.21
N PHE A 152 19.46 -9.60 11.88
CA PHE A 152 20.62 -9.57 11.01
C PHE A 152 21.56 -8.40 11.34
N ILE A 153 21.04 -7.18 11.50
CA ILE A 153 21.83 -5.99 11.87
C ILE A 153 22.51 -6.21 13.23
N ASN A 154 21.79 -6.70 14.23
CA ASN A 154 22.33 -6.95 15.55
C ASN A 154 23.43 -8.00 15.56
N ASN A 155 23.30 -9.04 14.72
CA ASN A 155 24.32 -10.06 14.59
C ASN A 155 25.55 -9.58 13.81
N ILE A 156 25.36 -8.80 12.70
CA ILE A 156 26.47 -8.20 11.97
C ILE A 156 27.28 -7.23 12.84
N SER A 157 26.64 -6.46 13.71
CA SER A 157 27.33 -5.52 14.60
C SER A 157 28.26 -6.22 15.61
N ARG A 158 28.01 -7.51 15.91
CA ARG A 158 28.82 -8.34 16.79
C ARG A 158 29.94 -9.08 16.05
N LEU A 159 29.92 -9.12 14.74
CA LEU A 159 30.92 -9.82 13.94
C LEU A 159 32.26 -9.05 13.95
N THR A 160 33.32 -9.77 14.08
CA THR A 160 34.69 -9.26 13.87
C THR A 160 34.90 -8.87 12.40
N ALA A 161 35.89 -8.04 12.12
CA ALA A 161 36.27 -7.68 10.75
C ALA A 161 36.57 -8.91 9.89
N SER A 162 37.18 -9.92 10.47
CA SER A 162 37.49 -11.23 9.84
C SER A 162 36.22 -11.99 9.43
N GLU A 163 35.24 -12.05 10.30
CA GLU A 163 33.96 -12.73 10.06
C GLU A 163 33.11 -12.02 9.01
N ARG A 164 33.07 -10.70 9.04
CA ARG A 164 32.40 -9.88 8.01
C ARG A 164 32.98 -10.11 6.61
N GLU A 165 34.30 -10.23 6.51
CA GLU A 165 34.94 -10.49 5.23
C GLU A 165 34.63 -11.88 4.69
N ILE A 166 34.57 -12.89 5.54
CA ILE A 166 34.16 -14.26 5.14
C ILE A 166 32.73 -14.26 4.61
N ILE A 167 31.80 -13.57 5.31
CA ILE A 167 30.41 -13.46 4.87
C ILE A 167 30.34 -12.76 3.52
N ARG A 168 31.10 -11.66 3.32
CA ARG A 168 31.13 -10.95 2.04
C ARG A 168 31.56 -11.86 0.89
N LEU A 169 32.65 -12.60 1.07
CA LEU A 169 33.17 -13.50 0.06
C LEU A 169 32.23 -14.68 -0.24
N LEU A 170 31.50 -15.17 0.78
CA LEU A 170 30.42 -16.17 0.60
C LEU A 170 29.25 -15.64 -0.22
N LEU A 171 28.84 -14.39 0.05
CA LEU A 171 27.75 -13.71 -0.70
C LEU A 171 28.16 -13.43 -2.16
N GLU A 172 29.46 -13.24 -2.43
CA GLU A 172 30.01 -13.18 -3.78
C GLU A 172 30.07 -14.54 -4.50
N GLY A 173 29.61 -15.62 -3.85
CA GLY A 173 29.60 -16.99 -4.40
C GLY A 173 30.94 -17.70 -4.36
N ARG A 174 31.93 -17.20 -3.60
CA ARG A 174 33.22 -17.82 -3.45
C ARG A 174 33.14 -19.15 -2.69
N LYS A 175 33.90 -20.16 -3.16
CA LYS A 175 33.99 -21.46 -2.48
C LYS A 175 34.97 -21.38 -1.33
N VAL A 176 34.82 -22.28 -0.34
CA VAL A 176 35.63 -22.32 0.87
C VAL A 176 37.16 -22.35 0.57
N HIS A 177 37.59 -23.08 -0.45
CA HIS A 177 39.01 -23.15 -0.83
C HIS A 177 39.53 -21.84 -1.44
N GLU A 178 38.68 -21.11 -2.17
CA GLU A 178 39.04 -19.80 -2.72
C GLU A 178 39.17 -18.75 -1.60
N ILE A 179 38.26 -18.79 -0.63
CA ILE A 179 38.30 -17.92 0.57
C ILE A 179 39.55 -18.21 1.39
N ALA A 180 39.88 -19.48 1.57
CA ALA A 180 41.09 -19.89 2.25
C ALA A 180 42.38 -19.40 1.56
N GLY A 181 42.40 -19.43 0.22
CA GLY A 181 43.49 -18.89 -0.59
C GLY A 181 43.61 -17.37 -0.48
N ILE A 182 42.50 -16.64 -0.57
CA ILE A 182 42.46 -15.16 -0.43
C ILE A 182 42.98 -14.73 0.95
N ARG A 183 42.66 -15.48 1.99
CA ARG A 183 43.00 -15.15 3.37
C ARG A 183 44.30 -15.80 3.85
N CYS A 184 44.97 -16.55 3.00
CA CYS A 184 46.22 -17.28 3.33
C CYS A 184 46.10 -18.18 4.59
N VAL A 185 44.99 -18.90 4.70
CA VAL A 185 44.69 -19.83 5.80
C VAL A 185 44.26 -21.20 5.27
N GLU A 186 44.24 -22.23 6.13
CA GLU A 186 43.77 -23.56 5.73
C GLU A 186 42.23 -23.60 5.54
N ASN A 187 41.76 -24.49 4.67
CA ASN A 187 40.33 -24.74 4.46
C ASN A 187 39.59 -25.14 5.74
N SER A 188 40.28 -25.88 6.65
CA SER A 188 39.76 -26.26 7.97
C SER A 188 39.43 -25.05 8.83
N THR A 189 40.27 -24.02 8.80
CA THR A 189 40.07 -22.75 9.52
C THR A 189 38.81 -22.01 9.05
N ILE A 190 38.66 -21.87 7.72
CA ILE A 190 37.45 -21.23 7.14
C ILE A 190 36.18 -22.02 7.47
N LYS A 191 36.22 -23.37 7.37
CA LYS A 191 35.08 -24.23 7.76
C LYS A 191 34.66 -24.03 9.21
N THR A 192 35.65 -23.96 10.12
CA THR A 192 35.41 -23.76 11.55
C THR A 192 34.80 -22.37 11.81
N GLN A 193 35.34 -21.33 11.17
CA GLN A 193 34.80 -19.96 11.28
C GLN A 193 33.37 -19.87 10.72
N ILE A 194 33.07 -20.47 9.56
CA ILE A 194 31.71 -20.54 9.01
C ILE A 194 30.78 -21.29 9.98
N LYS A 195 31.22 -22.39 10.56
CA LYS A 195 30.41 -23.15 11.52
C LYS A 195 30.11 -22.33 12.79
N SER A 196 31.07 -21.55 13.27
CA SER A 196 30.86 -20.62 14.41
C SER A 196 29.92 -19.48 14.10
N LEU A 197 29.85 -19.05 12.83
CA LEU A 197 28.94 -18.00 12.38
C LEU A 197 27.47 -18.45 12.23
N LEU A 198 27.27 -19.76 12.01
CA LEU A 198 25.95 -20.35 11.76
C LEU A 198 25.34 -21.04 12.99
N GLY A 199 26.11 -21.25 14.03
CA GLY A 199 25.71 -21.95 15.26
C GLY A 199 25.53 -21.10 16.44
#